data_129096ab6b1cd0ba57815466b2bdfc6a
#
_entry.id   129096ab6b1cd0ba57815466b2bdfc6a
#
_cell.length_a   1.000
_cell.length_b   1.000
_cell.length_c   1.000
_cell.angle_alpha   90.00
_cell.angle_beta   90.00
_cell.angle_gamma   90.00
#
_symmetry.space_group_name_H-M   'P 1'
#
loop_
_entity.id
_entity.type
_entity.pdbx_description
1 polymer ?
#
loop_
_entity_poly.entity_id
_entity_poly.type
_entity_poly.pdbx_seq_one_letter_code
_entity_poly.pdbx_strand_id
1 'polypeptide(L)'
;MIFKTYHLSHHEVVINTFHQVGFVPASVLEQLQKYPKVFTISKSAVTISEGLQTPEERNKALETVLLDLRKQNIFEALRGWRDECYDIKEHFSSPALFKMERSATPLFGLRQYGIHINGFVRHSTRGSCLWLQRRSPTKQTYPGSRKNIASAQPCMTKPKVSWTVWLAEALQQG
;
A
#
# COMPACT_ATOMS: atom_id res chain seq x y z
N MET A 1 11.45 21.09 -6.28
CA MET A 1 11.80 19.75 -5.76
C MET A 1 12.00 18.85 -6.98
N ILE A 2 13.23 18.51 -7.31
CA ILE A 2 13.57 17.76 -8.53
C ILE A 2 13.47 16.29 -8.18
N PHE A 3 12.47 15.61 -8.69
CA PHE A 3 12.44 14.15 -8.63
C PHE A 3 13.51 13.61 -9.59
N LYS A 4 14.58 13.03 -9.05
CA LYS A 4 15.52 12.25 -9.85
C LYS A 4 14.74 11.07 -10.44
N THR A 5 14.54 11.10 -11.74
CA THR A 5 14.12 9.94 -12.52
C THR A 5 15.24 8.92 -12.46
N TYR A 6 15.09 7.90 -11.65
CA TYR A 6 15.93 6.71 -11.77
C TYR A 6 15.51 6.00 -13.06
N HIS A 7 16.38 5.97 -14.05
CA HIS A 7 16.26 5.12 -15.23
C HIS A 7 16.45 3.64 -14.83
N LEU A 8 15.52 3.12 -14.04
CA LEU A 8 15.33 1.69 -13.92
C LEU A 8 14.26 1.33 -14.96
N SER A 9 14.50 0.30 -15.74
CA SER A 9 13.53 -0.24 -16.69
C SER A 9 12.31 -0.79 -15.95
N HIS A 10 11.34 0.09 -15.72
CA HIS A 10 10.09 -0.27 -15.10
C HIS A 10 9.00 -0.34 -16.16
N HIS A 11 8.13 -1.33 -16.05
CA HIS A 11 6.92 -1.39 -16.85
C HIS A 11 5.78 -0.73 -16.09
N GLU A 12 5.00 0.07 -16.79
CA GLU A 12 3.80 0.68 -16.22
C GLU A 12 2.74 -0.39 -15.94
N VAL A 13 2.09 -0.30 -14.80
CA VAL A 13 0.90 -1.11 -14.51
C VAL A 13 -0.30 -0.33 -14.98
N VAL A 14 -0.93 -0.82 -16.02
CA VAL A 14 -2.11 -0.20 -16.64
C VAL A 14 -3.29 -1.17 -16.55
N ILE A 15 -4.45 -0.64 -16.20
CA ILE A 15 -5.71 -1.39 -16.28
C ILE A 15 -6.52 -0.80 -17.40
N ASN A 16 -6.88 -1.64 -18.39
CA ASN A 16 -7.58 -1.22 -19.60
C ASN A 16 -6.93 0.05 -20.14
N THR A 17 -6.09 0.06 -21.06
CA THR A 17 -5.38 1.15 -21.76
C THR A 17 -5.46 2.59 -21.22
N PHE A 18 -6.30 2.88 -20.21
CA PHE A 18 -6.62 4.22 -19.71
C PHE A 18 -6.23 4.50 -18.26
N HIS A 19 -5.96 3.48 -17.41
CA HIS A 19 -5.72 3.69 -15.98
C HIS A 19 -4.34 3.20 -15.56
N GLN A 20 -3.36 4.09 -15.57
CA GLN A 20 -2.05 3.81 -14.99
C GLN A 20 -2.14 3.89 -13.46
N VAL A 21 -1.86 2.80 -12.76
CA VAL A 21 -1.97 2.70 -11.30
C VAL A 21 -0.65 2.46 -10.59
N GLY A 22 0.39 2.01 -11.31
CA GLY A 22 1.67 1.70 -10.69
C GLY A 22 2.79 1.42 -11.68
N PHE A 23 3.90 0.87 -11.16
CA PHE A 23 5.10 0.52 -11.92
C PHE A 23 5.66 -0.81 -11.42
N VAL A 24 5.95 -1.71 -12.35
CA VAL A 24 6.52 -3.02 -12.04
C VAL A 24 8.01 -3.04 -12.40
N PRO A 25 8.91 -3.36 -11.47
CA PRO A 25 10.31 -3.56 -11.76
C PRO A 25 10.54 -4.86 -12.54
N ALA A 26 11.65 -4.95 -13.28
CA ALA A 26 11.97 -6.09 -14.14
C ALA A 26 11.95 -7.44 -13.40
N SER A 27 12.44 -7.47 -12.16
CA SER A 27 12.44 -8.70 -11.33
C SER A 27 11.05 -9.23 -11.00
N VAL A 28 10.06 -8.34 -10.87
CA VAL A 28 8.67 -8.73 -10.69
C VAL A 28 8.05 -9.14 -12.02
N LEU A 29 8.35 -8.39 -13.09
CA LEU A 29 7.86 -8.67 -14.45
C LEU A 29 8.17 -10.11 -14.87
N GLU A 30 9.40 -10.59 -14.66
CA GLU A 30 9.81 -11.96 -14.97
C GLU A 30 8.90 -13.02 -14.32
N GLN A 31 8.44 -12.76 -13.12
CA GLN A 31 7.52 -13.67 -12.43
C GLN A 31 6.10 -13.56 -12.96
N LEU A 32 5.63 -12.34 -13.30
CA LEU A 32 4.28 -12.14 -13.83
C LEU A 32 4.08 -12.79 -15.21
N GLN A 33 5.14 -12.95 -16.00
CA GLN A 33 5.11 -13.69 -17.27
C GLN A 33 4.60 -15.12 -17.15
N LYS A 34 4.73 -15.73 -15.99
CA LYS A 34 4.24 -17.10 -15.70
C LYS A 34 2.71 -17.18 -15.59
N TYR A 35 2.03 -16.03 -15.53
CA TYR A 35 0.57 -15.95 -15.33
C TYR A 35 -0.14 -15.25 -16.49
N PRO A 36 -0.05 -15.77 -17.74
CA PRO A 36 -0.58 -15.11 -18.93
C PRO A 36 -2.10 -15.01 -18.95
N LYS A 37 -2.80 -15.78 -18.11
CA LYS A 37 -4.27 -15.68 -17.96
C LYS A 37 -4.67 -14.45 -17.13
N VAL A 38 -3.77 -13.90 -16.34
CA VAL A 38 -4.03 -12.76 -15.44
C VAL A 38 -3.38 -11.48 -15.96
N PHE A 39 -2.18 -11.59 -16.53
CA PHE A 39 -1.44 -10.44 -17.03
C PHE A 39 -1.12 -10.54 -18.51
N THR A 40 -1.37 -9.45 -19.21
CA THR A 40 -0.90 -9.23 -20.56
C THR A 40 0.30 -8.27 -20.50
N ILE A 41 1.44 -8.70 -21.02
CA ILE A 41 2.68 -7.96 -20.94
C ILE A 41 3.05 -7.45 -22.31
N SER A 42 3.23 -6.15 -22.44
CA SER A 42 3.72 -5.46 -23.63
C SER A 42 5.16 -4.96 -23.41
N LYS A 43 5.74 -4.29 -24.40
CA LYS A 43 7.10 -3.71 -24.31
C LYS A 43 7.24 -2.68 -23.19
N SER A 44 6.18 -1.95 -22.85
CA SER A 44 6.21 -0.84 -21.88
C SER A 44 5.22 -0.98 -20.73
N ALA A 45 4.27 -1.90 -20.81
CA ALA A 45 3.18 -1.99 -19.86
C ALA A 45 2.83 -3.44 -19.48
N VAL A 46 2.34 -3.57 -18.25
CA VAL A 46 1.67 -4.78 -17.74
C VAL A 46 0.22 -4.43 -17.53
N THR A 47 -0.67 -5.13 -18.19
CA THR A 47 -2.12 -4.94 -18.06
C THR A 47 -2.76 -6.17 -17.43
N ILE A 48 -3.81 -5.98 -16.67
CA ILE A 48 -4.67 -7.09 -16.25
C ILE A 48 -5.44 -7.57 -17.50
N SER A 49 -5.55 -8.88 -17.65
CA SER A 49 -6.22 -9.51 -18.78
C SER A 49 -7.63 -8.94 -18.99
N GLU A 50 -7.97 -8.63 -20.24
CA GLU A 50 -9.29 -8.10 -20.63
C GLU A 50 -10.45 -9.03 -20.28
N GLY A 51 -10.19 -10.32 -20.12
CA GLY A 51 -11.18 -11.29 -19.66
C GLY A 51 -11.64 -11.08 -18.22
N LEU A 52 -10.90 -10.29 -17.41
CA LEU A 52 -11.25 -9.96 -16.03
C LEU A 52 -11.94 -8.60 -15.97
N GLN A 53 -13.24 -8.59 -16.26
CA GLN A 53 -13.98 -7.34 -16.41
C GLN A 53 -14.43 -6.72 -15.10
N THR A 54 -14.80 -7.54 -14.12
CA THR A 54 -15.29 -7.06 -12.82
C THR A 54 -14.16 -6.91 -11.78
N PRO A 55 -14.28 -6.00 -10.81
CA PRO A 55 -13.34 -5.89 -9.70
C PRO A 55 -13.18 -7.21 -8.93
N GLU A 56 -14.25 -7.96 -8.76
CA GLU A 56 -14.28 -9.24 -8.04
C GLU A 56 -13.44 -10.30 -8.75
N GLU A 57 -13.56 -10.41 -10.08
CA GLU A 57 -12.74 -11.31 -10.88
C GLU A 57 -11.27 -10.95 -10.81
N ARG A 58 -10.94 -9.67 -10.90
CA ARG A 58 -9.56 -9.16 -10.74
C ARG A 58 -9.01 -9.48 -9.36
N ASN A 59 -9.78 -9.24 -8.30
CA ASN A 59 -9.39 -9.53 -6.91
C ASN A 59 -9.02 -11.00 -6.74
N LYS A 60 -9.89 -11.91 -7.19
CA LYS A 60 -9.69 -13.35 -7.07
C LYS A 60 -8.49 -13.83 -7.88
N ALA A 61 -8.32 -13.33 -9.10
CA ALA A 61 -7.19 -13.68 -9.96
C ALA A 61 -5.87 -13.20 -9.36
N LEU A 62 -5.81 -11.95 -8.89
CA LEU A 62 -4.63 -11.37 -8.26
C LEU A 62 -4.28 -12.09 -6.95
N GLU A 63 -5.27 -12.37 -6.10
CA GLU A 63 -5.07 -13.12 -4.86
C GLU A 63 -4.43 -14.50 -5.13
N THR A 64 -4.94 -15.21 -6.13
CA THR A 64 -4.40 -16.52 -6.52
C THR A 64 -2.92 -16.43 -6.91
N VAL A 65 -2.56 -15.44 -7.74
CA VAL A 65 -1.16 -15.21 -8.14
C VAL A 65 -0.29 -14.83 -6.94
N LEU A 66 -0.75 -13.92 -6.10
CA LEU A 66 0.02 -13.46 -4.94
C LEU A 66 0.24 -14.56 -3.90
N LEU A 67 -0.74 -15.43 -3.68
CA LEU A 67 -0.61 -16.60 -2.81
C LEU A 67 0.40 -17.61 -3.37
N ASP A 68 0.42 -17.80 -4.68
CA ASP A 68 1.40 -18.67 -5.33
C ASP A 68 2.81 -18.09 -5.23
N LEU A 69 3.01 -16.82 -5.54
CA LEU A 69 4.28 -16.11 -5.38
C LEU A 69 4.76 -16.10 -3.91
N ARG A 70 3.84 -16.00 -2.95
CA ARG A 70 4.15 -16.12 -1.52
C ARG A 70 4.66 -17.52 -1.17
N LYS A 71 4.01 -18.59 -1.66
CA LYS A 71 4.45 -19.98 -1.47
C LYS A 71 5.85 -20.22 -2.04
N GLN A 72 6.15 -19.65 -3.19
CA GLN A 72 7.46 -19.74 -3.82
C GLN A 72 8.54 -18.98 -3.03
N ASN A 73 8.14 -18.09 -2.09
CA ASN A 73 9.03 -17.30 -1.22
C ASN A 73 10.08 -16.44 -1.98
N ILE A 74 9.74 -16.00 -3.18
CA ILE A 74 10.64 -15.23 -4.05
C ILE A 74 10.79 -13.80 -3.55
N PHE A 75 9.70 -13.18 -3.09
CA PHE A 75 9.68 -11.79 -2.67
C PHE A 75 9.59 -11.66 -1.15
N GLU A 76 10.57 -10.98 -0.56
CA GLU A 76 10.60 -10.70 0.87
C GLU A 76 9.35 -9.91 1.34
N ALA A 77 8.85 -9.02 0.50
CA ALA A 77 7.65 -8.24 0.79
C ALA A 77 6.44 -9.12 1.14
N LEU A 78 6.27 -10.26 0.47
CA LEU A 78 5.16 -11.19 0.68
C LEU A 78 5.27 -12.01 1.98
N ARG A 79 6.45 -12.04 2.63
CA ARG A 79 6.60 -12.61 3.98
C ARG A 79 5.82 -11.80 5.01
N GLY A 80 5.64 -10.51 4.75
CA GLY A 80 4.87 -9.59 5.58
C GLY A 80 3.36 -9.63 5.35
N TRP A 81 2.81 -10.74 4.88
CA TRP A 81 1.37 -10.92 4.60
C TRP A 81 0.51 -10.60 5.81
N ARG A 82 -0.59 -9.88 5.60
CA ARG A 82 -1.39 -9.30 6.70
C ARG A 82 -2.88 -9.61 6.64
N ASP A 83 -3.34 -10.19 5.53
CA ASP A 83 -4.79 -10.34 5.24
C ASP A 83 -5.52 -8.97 5.24
N GLU A 84 -4.79 -7.96 4.80
CA GLU A 84 -5.29 -6.59 4.64
C GLU A 84 -5.13 -6.16 3.18
N CYS A 85 -6.24 -5.80 2.54
CA CYS A 85 -6.21 -5.33 1.15
C CYS A 85 -6.35 -3.81 1.08
N TYR A 86 -5.63 -3.20 0.12
CA TYR A 86 -5.86 -1.82 -0.29
C TYR A 86 -6.78 -1.77 -1.50
N ASP A 87 -7.68 -0.78 -1.50
CA ASP A 87 -8.39 -0.39 -2.70
C ASP A 87 -7.42 0.32 -3.64
N ILE A 88 -7.23 -0.25 -4.82
CA ILE A 88 -6.39 0.35 -5.85
C ILE A 88 -7.27 1.22 -6.72
N LYS A 89 -6.89 2.50 -6.81
CA LYS A 89 -7.66 3.55 -7.46
C LYS A 89 -6.74 4.39 -8.34
N GLU A 90 -7.30 4.98 -9.36
CA GLU A 90 -6.58 5.96 -10.17
C GLU A 90 -6.30 7.25 -9.38
N HIS A 91 -7.34 7.76 -8.72
CA HIS A 91 -7.28 8.91 -7.81
C HIS A 91 -7.92 8.57 -6.48
N PHE A 92 -7.63 9.35 -5.44
CA PHE A 92 -8.14 9.10 -4.09
C PHE A 92 -9.68 9.00 -4.02
N SER A 93 -10.37 9.86 -4.76
CA SER A 93 -11.85 9.92 -4.82
C SER A 93 -12.49 8.95 -5.82
N SER A 94 -11.69 8.27 -6.66
CA SER A 94 -12.21 7.36 -7.68
C SER A 94 -12.72 6.06 -7.06
N PRO A 95 -13.65 5.34 -7.72
CA PRO A 95 -14.01 3.99 -7.32
C PRO A 95 -12.80 3.05 -7.38
N ALA A 96 -12.85 1.99 -6.61
CA ALA A 96 -11.80 0.98 -6.61
C ALA A 96 -11.83 0.17 -7.92
N LEU A 97 -10.70 0.05 -8.57
CA LEU A 97 -10.51 -0.76 -9.77
C LEU A 97 -10.35 -2.25 -9.41
N PHE A 98 -9.69 -2.50 -8.30
CA PHE A 98 -9.49 -3.81 -7.67
C PHE A 98 -8.92 -3.63 -6.27
N LYS A 99 -8.79 -4.76 -5.54
CA LYS A 99 -8.14 -4.82 -4.22
C LYS A 99 -6.87 -5.64 -4.30
N MET A 100 -5.87 -5.25 -3.53
CA MET A 100 -4.60 -6.00 -3.47
C MET A 100 -4.11 -6.10 -2.04
N GLU A 101 -3.58 -7.28 -1.69
CA GLU A 101 -2.89 -7.49 -0.41
C GLU A 101 -1.83 -6.41 -0.17
N ARG A 102 -1.86 -5.84 1.01
CA ARG A 102 -1.03 -4.71 1.41
C ARG A 102 0.46 -4.96 1.25
N SER A 103 0.92 -6.17 1.58
CA SER A 103 2.31 -6.56 1.47
C SER A 103 2.80 -6.64 0.01
N ALA A 104 1.89 -6.84 -0.94
CA ALA A 104 2.19 -6.95 -2.36
C ALA A 104 2.23 -5.60 -3.08
N THR A 105 1.56 -4.57 -2.55
CA THR A 105 1.44 -3.27 -3.25
C THR A 105 2.78 -2.62 -3.62
N PRO A 106 3.88 -2.74 -2.82
CA PRO A 106 5.18 -2.20 -3.21
C PRO A 106 5.79 -2.90 -4.43
N LEU A 107 5.49 -4.18 -4.66
CA LEU A 107 5.99 -4.93 -5.82
C LEU A 107 5.45 -4.39 -7.15
N PHE A 108 4.26 -3.82 -7.11
CA PHE A 108 3.58 -3.22 -8.25
C PHE A 108 3.69 -1.70 -8.28
N GLY A 109 4.47 -1.10 -7.35
CA GLY A 109 4.63 0.34 -7.26
C GLY A 109 3.30 1.10 -7.19
N LEU A 110 2.29 0.51 -6.56
CA LEU A 110 0.95 1.07 -6.46
C LEU A 110 0.91 2.24 -5.49
N ARG A 111 0.10 3.25 -5.80
CA ARG A 111 -0.11 4.40 -4.92
C ARG A 111 -0.73 3.95 -3.61
N GLN A 112 -0.11 4.39 -2.51
CA GLN A 112 -0.61 4.14 -1.17
C GLN A 112 -0.89 5.48 -0.51
N TYR A 113 -2.03 5.55 0.17
CA TYR A 113 -2.42 6.75 0.92
C TYR A 113 -2.22 6.50 2.40
N GLY A 114 -1.81 7.53 3.13
CA GLY A 114 -1.63 7.48 4.57
C GLY A 114 -2.14 8.74 5.22
N ILE A 115 -2.59 8.62 6.47
CA ILE A 115 -2.98 9.74 7.30
C ILE A 115 -1.93 9.93 8.39
N HIS A 116 -1.43 11.15 8.55
CA HIS A 116 -0.57 11.54 9.64
C HIS A 116 -1.34 12.49 10.56
N ILE A 117 -1.46 12.12 11.84
CA ILE A 117 -2.07 12.96 12.86
C ILE A 117 -0.97 13.48 13.78
N ASN A 118 -0.91 14.79 13.93
CA ASN A 118 -0.01 15.48 14.84
C ASN A 118 -0.80 15.93 16.07
N GLY A 119 -0.61 15.26 17.20
CA GLY A 119 -1.13 15.70 18.48
C GLY A 119 -0.17 16.75 19.10
N PHE A 120 -0.70 17.85 19.59
CA PHE A 120 0.12 18.84 20.30
C PHE A 120 -0.62 19.37 21.53
N VAL A 121 0.16 19.83 22.50
CA VAL A 121 -0.32 20.55 23.68
C VAL A 121 0.46 21.86 23.82
N ARG A 122 -0.19 22.89 24.34
CA ARG A 122 0.47 24.14 24.73
C ARG A 122 0.87 24.03 26.19
N HIS A 123 2.16 23.94 26.45
CA HIS A 123 2.70 23.91 27.80
C HIS A 123 3.04 25.33 28.28
N SER A 124 2.70 25.66 29.54
CA SER A 124 2.84 27.03 30.08
C SER A 124 4.28 27.58 30.00
N THR A 125 5.29 26.71 30.19
CA THR A 125 6.70 27.12 30.22
C THR A 125 7.51 26.65 29.00
N ARG A 126 7.07 25.58 28.30
CA ARG A 126 7.81 24.97 27.18
C ARG A 126 7.25 25.31 25.81
N GLY A 127 6.16 26.08 25.74
CA GLY A 127 5.50 26.41 24.47
C GLY A 127 4.76 25.20 23.88
N SER A 128 4.70 25.09 22.55
CA SER A 128 4.01 23.99 21.86
C SER A 128 4.83 22.72 21.91
N CYS A 129 4.30 21.68 22.54
CA CYS A 129 4.91 20.36 22.63
C CYS A 129 4.16 19.38 21.73
N LEU A 130 4.90 18.59 20.94
CA LEU A 130 4.35 17.56 20.05
C LEU A 130 4.42 16.20 20.74
N TRP A 131 3.33 15.44 20.62
CA TRP A 131 3.33 14.05 21.00
C TRP A 131 4.01 13.21 19.92
N LEU A 132 5.01 12.41 20.32
CA LEU A 132 5.69 11.48 19.42
C LEU A 132 5.50 10.05 19.92
N GLN A 133 5.00 9.19 19.07
CA GLN A 133 4.91 7.76 19.36
C GLN A 133 6.26 7.08 19.09
N ARG A 134 6.69 6.22 19.98
CA ARG A 134 7.80 5.31 19.71
C ARG A 134 7.27 4.01 19.09
N ARG A 135 7.80 3.67 17.94
CA ARG A 135 7.46 2.44 17.23
C ARG A 135 7.95 1.22 18.03
N SER A 136 7.15 0.14 18.06
CA SER A 136 7.58 -1.09 18.72
C SER A 136 8.91 -1.60 18.15
N PRO A 137 9.83 -2.10 19.00
CA PRO A 137 11.06 -2.72 18.56
C PRO A 137 10.83 -4.01 17.75
N THR A 138 9.65 -4.63 17.84
CA THR A 138 9.29 -5.85 17.10
C THR A 138 8.71 -5.60 15.72
N LYS A 139 8.57 -4.32 15.29
CA LYS A 139 8.07 -4.02 13.95
C LYS A 139 9.11 -4.34 12.88
N GLN A 140 8.64 -4.93 11.78
CA GLN A 140 9.50 -5.32 10.65
C GLN A 140 10.20 -4.15 9.95
N THR A 141 9.57 -2.96 9.96
CA THR A 141 10.12 -1.76 9.32
C THR A 141 10.35 -0.67 10.35
N TYR A 142 11.54 -0.05 10.35
CA TYR A 142 11.93 1.05 11.24
C TYR A 142 11.61 0.80 12.72
N PRO A 143 12.08 -0.31 13.33
CA PRO A 143 11.81 -0.61 14.74
C PRO A 143 12.38 0.50 15.65
N GLY A 144 11.68 0.79 16.74
CA GLY A 144 12.11 1.77 17.75
C GLY A 144 12.13 3.23 17.31
N SER A 145 11.86 3.56 16.04
CA SER A 145 11.85 4.93 15.53
C SER A 145 10.72 5.76 16.16
N ARG A 146 10.97 7.07 16.32
CA ARG A 146 9.93 8.02 16.73
C ARG A 146 9.16 8.51 15.50
N LYS A 147 7.86 8.65 15.63
CA LYS A 147 7.00 9.19 14.59
C LYS A 147 5.77 9.88 15.21
N ASN A 148 5.02 10.58 14.39
CA ASN A 148 3.78 11.23 14.80
C ASN A 148 2.81 10.20 15.42
N ILE A 149 1.93 10.63 16.34
CA ILE A 149 1.08 9.77 17.18
C ILE A 149 0.27 8.77 16.37
N ALA A 150 -0.27 9.18 15.26
CA ALA A 150 -0.99 8.28 14.39
C ALA A 150 -0.49 8.44 12.95
N SER A 151 0.12 7.39 12.45
CA SER A 151 0.35 7.16 11.05
C SER A 151 -0.47 5.92 10.73
N ALA A 152 -1.73 6.10 10.36
CA ALA A 152 -2.57 5.04 9.87
C ALA A 152 -2.58 5.11 8.34
N GLN A 153 -2.24 4.02 7.71
CA GLN A 153 -2.62 3.82 6.32
C GLN A 153 -4.09 3.38 6.35
N PRO A 154 -5.01 4.09 5.71
CA PRO A 154 -6.38 3.65 5.66
C PRO A 154 -6.45 2.31 4.92
N CYS A 155 -6.63 1.24 5.69
CA CYS A 155 -7.14 0.01 5.14
C CYS A 155 -8.65 0.23 4.98
N MET A 156 -9.09 0.47 3.75
CA MET A 156 -10.48 0.84 3.45
C MET A 156 -11.48 -0.28 3.73
N THR A 157 -11.00 -1.50 4.04
CA THR A 157 -11.85 -2.68 4.19
C THR A 157 -12.20 -3.05 5.64
N LYS A 158 -11.45 -2.54 6.63
CA LYS A 158 -11.75 -2.78 8.05
C LYS A 158 -11.29 -1.57 8.87
N PRO A 159 -12.21 -0.74 9.37
CA PRO A 159 -11.87 0.29 10.35
C PRO A 159 -11.48 -0.41 11.66
N LYS A 160 -10.19 -0.66 11.85
CA LYS A 160 -9.68 -1.32 13.07
C LYS A 160 -9.50 -0.39 14.26
N VAL A 161 -9.82 0.91 14.11
CA VAL A 161 -9.66 1.88 15.20
C VAL A 161 -10.81 2.85 15.19
N SER A 162 -11.59 2.85 16.25
CA SER A 162 -12.47 3.96 16.55
C SER A 162 -11.61 5.15 16.97
N TRP A 163 -11.49 6.14 16.10
CA TRP A 163 -10.75 7.38 16.32
C TRP A 163 -11.19 8.17 17.56
N THR A 164 -12.42 7.94 18.01
CA THR A 164 -13.03 8.55 19.19
C THR A 164 -12.33 8.16 20.50
N VAL A 165 -11.81 6.97 20.62
CA VAL A 165 -11.19 6.50 21.86
C VAL A 165 -9.84 7.18 22.11
N TRP A 166 -9.03 7.39 21.06
CA TRP A 166 -7.72 8.02 21.19
C TRP A 166 -7.77 9.53 21.47
N LEU A 167 -8.77 10.22 20.93
CA LEU A 167 -8.96 11.64 21.24
C LEU A 167 -9.46 11.84 22.69
N ALA A 168 -10.29 10.94 23.21
CA ALA A 168 -10.80 11.02 24.55
C ALA A 168 -9.72 10.75 25.62
N GLU A 169 -8.85 9.76 25.41
CA GLU A 169 -7.75 9.48 26.34
C GLU A 169 -6.68 10.57 26.34
N ALA A 170 -6.35 11.16 25.19
CA ALA A 170 -5.40 12.25 25.11
C ALA A 170 -5.91 13.54 25.76
N LEU A 171 -7.24 13.75 25.83
CA LEU A 171 -7.87 14.91 26.46
C LEU A 171 -8.10 14.70 27.97
N GLN A 172 -8.08 13.45 28.47
CA GLN A 172 -8.26 13.16 29.90
C GLN A 172 -6.95 13.18 30.69
N GLN A 173 -5.79 13.19 30.02
CA GLN A 173 -4.46 13.25 30.66
C GLN A 173 -3.82 14.65 30.61
N GLY A 174 -4.57 15.68 30.23
CA GLY A 174 -4.10 17.08 30.17
C GLY A 174 -4.58 17.94 31.33
#